data_e1651e759aaa3f3762e6c93256edb857
#
_entry.id   e1651e759aaa3f3762e6c93256edb857
#
_cell.length_a   1.000
_cell.length_b   1.000
_cell.length_c   1.000
_cell.angle_alpha   90.00
_cell.angle_beta   90.00
_cell.angle_gamma   90.00
#
_symmetry.space_group_name_H-M   'P 1'
#
loop_
_entity.id
_entity.type
_entity.pdbx_description
1 polymer ?
#
loop_
_entity_poly.entity_id
_entity_poly.type
_entity_poly.pdbx_seq_one_letter_code
_entity_poly.pdbx_strand_id
1 'polypeptide(L)'
;MYDVSGRGGVARSVVNLANRLADHRDVRVVSLHRPSARSTYELDPRVSLEVLVDAAAASPLDRLRRRRPTALRPVPAEKHMTRLTDRALRRRLASLEPGVLVSTRPSLHLAAVRWAAPGVRLVGQDHKNFSTRFAGPRQPEVLREAVPRLDAYVVLTHADAEDYHRELPGLTTRVEVIRNALPWAPAEAPAPLASKVVVAAGRLANEKGFGRLLEAFAPVARDHRDWQLHIYGEGPQRGALTEKVRRLGLDDQVRLPGYTDDFRGVLAGAATYAMTSRAEGFPMVLIEALSVGLPLVAMDCPRGPGEIVRDGKNGFLVDDCDIAGFGDALRTLVEDDELRRDCGRQALADSHRYTADAVLADWLTLLDDL
;
A
#
# COMPACT_ATOMS: atom_id res chain seq x y z
N MET A 1 8.18 -6.98 11.57
CA MET A 1 8.35 -6.51 10.18
C MET A 1 9.77 -6.76 9.65
N TYR A 2 10.04 -6.64 8.34
CA TYR A 2 11.40 -6.85 7.81
C TYR A 2 12.35 -5.71 8.14
N ASP A 3 11.93 -4.49 7.90
CA ASP A 3 12.79 -3.33 7.94
C ASP A 3 11.97 -2.09 8.31
N VAL A 4 12.28 -1.53 9.47
CA VAL A 4 11.64 -0.32 9.98
C VAL A 4 12.15 0.95 9.28
N SER A 5 13.35 0.91 8.69
CA SER A 5 13.94 2.05 7.99
C SER A 5 13.54 2.14 6.50
N GLY A 6 12.73 1.20 6.01
CA GLY A 6 12.27 1.16 4.63
C GLY A 6 11.35 2.33 4.27
N ARG A 7 11.50 2.88 3.05
CA ARG A 7 10.64 3.96 2.51
C ARG A 7 9.32 3.45 1.90
N GLY A 8 9.00 2.16 2.04
CA GLY A 8 7.82 1.55 1.43
C GLY A 8 6.54 1.71 2.25
N GLY A 9 5.38 1.57 1.58
CA GLY A 9 4.06 1.66 2.20
C GLY A 9 3.85 0.74 3.40
N VAL A 10 4.43 -0.48 3.38
CA VAL A 10 4.35 -1.42 4.52
C VAL A 10 5.01 -0.85 5.78
N ALA A 11 6.20 -0.24 5.66
CA ALA A 11 6.87 0.36 6.81
C ALA A 11 6.06 1.52 7.37
N ARG A 12 5.53 2.38 6.50
CA ARG A 12 4.64 3.50 6.88
C ARG A 12 3.38 3.00 7.60
N SER A 13 2.68 2.01 7.04
CA SER A 13 1.46 1.45 7.65
C SER A 13 1.74 0.85 9.03
N VAL A 14 2.82 0.09 9.18
CA VAL A 14 3.18 -0.53 10.48
C VAL A 14 3.54 0.53 11.52
N VAL A 15 4.34 1.55 11.16
CA VAL A 15 4.72 2.62 12.07
C VAL A 15 3.50 3.44 12.48
N ASN A 16 2.64 3.82 11.53
CA ASN A 16 1.43 4.58 11.82
C ASN A 16 0.49 3.80 12.76
N LEU A 17 0.28 2.51 12.51
CA LEU A 17 -0.54 1.66 13.38
C LEU A 17 0.09 1.52 14.76
N ALA A 18 1.39 1.26 14.85
CA ALA A 18 2.09 1.12 16.13
C ALA A 18 1.98 2.39 16.99
N ASN A 19 2.18 3.57 16.38
CA ASN A 19 2.08 4.85 17.06
C ASN A 19 0.67 5.09 17.61
N ARG A 20 -0.39 4.74 16.85
CA ARG A 20 -1.77 4.90 17.30
C ARG A 20 -2.17 3.88 18.37
N LEU A 21 -1.73 2.63 18.22
CA LEU A 21 -1.97 1.61 19.24
C LEU A 21 -1.30 1.94 20.58
N ALA A 22 -0.21 2.71 20.59
CA ALA A 22 0.48 3.11 21.82
C ALA A 22 -0.35 3.99 22.77
N ASP A 23 -1.46 4.57 22.30
CA ASP A 23 -2.44 5.25 23.14
C ASP A 23 -3.31 4.27 23.97
N HIS A 24 -3.36 3.00 23.58
CA HIS A 24 -4.27 1.99 24.12
C HIS A 24 -3.58 0.73 24.66
N ARG A 25 -2.36 0.44 24.21
CA ARG A 25 -1.65 -0.83 24.47
C ARG A 25 -0.14 -0.59 24.58
N ASP A 26 0.55 -1.49 25.26
CA ASP A 26 2.01 -1.59 25.16
C ASP A 26 2.40 -2.16 23.79
N VAL A 27 3.12 -1.36 23.01
CA VAL A 27 3.47 -1.72 21.62
C VAL A 27 4.97 -1.88 21.46
N ARG A 28 5.36 -3.01 20.86
CA ARG A 28 6.74 -3.25 20.46
C ARG A 28 6.82 -3.54 18.98
N VAL A 29 7.62 -2.77 18.26
CA VAL A 29 7.97 -3.03 16.87
C VAL A 29 9.23 -3.88 16.81
N VAL A 30 9.11 -5.10 16.29
CA VAL A 30 10.26 -5.99 16.04
C VAL A 30 10.64 -5.91 14.57
N SER A 31 11.82 -5.35 14.29
CA SER A 31 12.40 -5.25 12.94
C SER A 31 13.45 -6.34 12.75
N LEU A 32 13.32 -7.11 11.64
CA LEU A 32 14.27 -8.16 11.34
C LEU A 32 15.66 -7.59 11.02
N HIS A 33 15.69 -6.49 10.28
CA HIS A 33 16.89 -5.78 9.88
C HIS A 33 16.77 -4.28 10.16
N ARG A 34 17.92 -3.62 10.22
CA ARG A 34 18.04 -2.16 10.23
C ARG A 34 19.19 -1.75 9.30
N PRO A 35 18.92 -1.59 7.98
CA PRO A 35 19.95 -1.20 7.03
C PRO A 35 20.40 0.26 7.15
N SER A 36 19.61 1.13 7.79
CA SER A 36 19.92 2.55 8.01
C SER A 36 19.82 2.94 9.48
N ALA A 37 20.71 3.82 9.95
CA ALA A 37 20.68 4.34 11.32
C ALA A 37 19.43 5.20 11.61
N ARG A 38 18.82 5.79 10.57
CA ARG A 38 17.60 6.61 10.71
C ARG A 38 16.41 5.87 10.10
N SER A 39 15.32 5.77 10.84
CA SER A 39 14.02 5.39 10.29
C SER A 39 13.52 6.52 9.39
N THR A 40 12.84 6.17 8.30
CA THR A 40 12.17 7.14 7.43
C THR A 40 10.91 7.69 8.08
N TYR A 41 10.27 6.88 8.93
CA TYR A 41 9.06 7.22 9.68
C TYR A 41 9.39 7.26 11.16
N GLU A 42 8.91 8.27 11.87
CA GLU A 42 9.17 8.48 13.29
C GLU A 42 8.26 7.59 14.13
N LEU A 43 8.87 6.84 15.06
CA LEU A 43 8.14 6.05 16.06
C LEU A 43 7.84 6.93 17.27
N ASP A 44 6.62 6.82 17.79
CA ASP A 44 6.24 7.40 19.07
C ASP A 44 7.21 6.91 20.16
N PRO A 45 7.69 7.78 21.08
CA PRO A 45 8.60 7.38 22.16
C PRO A 45 8.09 6.26 23.06
N ARG A 46 6.78 6.04 23.11
CA ARG A 46 6.15 4.94 23.86
C ARG A 46 6.27 3.59 23.15
N VAL A 47 6.51 3.59 21.83
CA VAL A 47 6.71 2.37 21.06
C VAL A 47 8.13 1.88 21.18
N SER A 48 8.34 0.72 21.80
CA SER A 48 9.67 0.11 21.87
C SER A 48 10.07 -0.50 20.51
N LEU A 49 11.32 -0.24 20.09
CA LEU A 49 11.89 -0.81 18.85
C LEU A 49 12.97 -1.83 19.18
N GLU A 50 12.80 -3.05 18.69
CA GLU A 50 13.79 -4.12 18.77
C GLU A 50 14.28 -4.51 17.37
N VAL A 51 15.60 -4.52 17.16
CA VAL A 51 16.22 -4.95 15.88
C VAL A 51 16.93 -6.29 16.11
N LEU A 52 16.52 -7.33 15.36
CA LEU A 52 16.99 -8.69 15.60
C LEU A 52 18.36 -8.99 14.98
N VAL A 53 18.65 -8.40 13.81
CA VAL A 53 19.88 -8.63 13.07
C VAL A 53 20.50 -7.29 12.68
N ASP A 54 21.60 -6.96 13.35
CA ASP A 54 22.44 -5.84 12.94
C ASP A 54 23.55 -6.33 12.01
N ALA A 55 23.57 -5.81 10.80
CA ALA A 55 24.57 -6.19 9.80
C ALA A 55 26.00 -5.71 10.15
N ALA A 56 26.12 -4.65 10.93
CA ALA A 56 27.39 -4.06 11.32
C ALA A 56 28.08 -4.84 12.47
N ALA A 57 27.27 -5.47 13.35
CA ALA A 57 27.76 -6.22 14.52
C ALA A 57 27.93 -7.74 14.28
N ALA A 58 27.86 -8.22 13.03
CA ALA A 58 27.84 -9.65 12.70
C ALA A 58 29.19 -10.34 12.94
N SER A 59 29.19 -11.39 13.76
CA SER A 59 30.33 -12.30 13.98
C SER A 59 30.72 -13.07 12.70
N PRO A 60 31.92 -13.69 12.60
CA PRO A 60 32.29 -14.54 11.45
C PRO A 60 31.28 -15.66 11.18
N LEU A 61 30.75 -16.30 12.22
CA LEU A 61 29.71 -17.34 12.11
C LEU A 61 28.38 -16.75 11.60
N ASP A 62 28.05 -15.54 11.98
CA ASP A 62 26.83 -14.87 11.52
C ASP A 62 26.94 -14.47 10.05
N ARG A 63 28.14 -14.06 9.60
CA ARG A 63 28.41 -13.82 8.17
C ARG A 63 28.23 -15.09 7.34
N LEU A 64 28.64 -16.27 7.84
CA LEU A 64 28.42 -17.55 7.19
C LEU A 64 26.93 -17.92 7.14
N ARG A 65 26.21 -17.76 8.27
CA ARG A 65 24.76 -18.01 8.36
C ARG A 65 23.97 -17.08 7.45
N ARG A 66 24.40 -15.85 7.27
CA ARG A 66 23.80 -14.87 6.35
C ARG A 66 23.86 -15.29 4.89
N ARG A 67 24.88 -16.07 4.50
CA ARG A 67 25.04 -16.61 3.14
C ARG A 67 24.15 -17.82 2.86
N ARG A 68 23.62 -18.48 3.87
CA ARG A 68 22.76 -19.66 3.73
C ARG A 68 21.29 -19.25 3.69
N PRO A 69 20.49 -19.77 2.74
CA PRO A 69 19.07 -19.49 2.68
C PRO A 69 18.36 -19.96 3.95
N THR A 70 17.20 -19.38 4.21
CA THR A 70 16.33 -19.76 5.34
C THR A 70 15.99 -21.26 5.34
N ALA A 71 15.79 -21.83 6.54
CA ALA A 71 15.25 -23.18 6.71
C ALA A 71 13.72 -23.22 6.60
N LEU A 72 13.07 -22.07 6.76
CA LEU A 72 11.69 -21.91 6.34
C LEU A 72 11.65 -22.02 4.81
N ARG A 73 10.50 -22.35 4.22
CA ARG A 73 10.38 -22.41 2.76
C ARG A 73 10.84 -21.08 2.14
N PRO A 74 11.95 -21.06 1.35
CA PRO A 74 12.47 -19.81 0.83
C PRO A 74 11.49 -19.19 -0.16
N VAL A 75 11.07 -17.96 0.10
CA VAL A 75 10.27 -17.16 -0.83
C VAL A 75 11.23 -16.26 -1.61
N PRO A 76 11.37 -16.40 -2.94
CA PRO A 76 12.35 -15.63 -3.73
C PRO A 76 12.20 -14.11 -3.61
N ALA A 77 10.98 -13.63 -3.40
CA ALA A 77 10.71 -12.20 -3.16
C ALA A 77 11.17 -11.71 -1.78
N GLU A 78 11.57 -12.62 -0.87
CA GLU A 78 11.96 -12.35 0.51
C GLU A 78 13.43 -12.70 0.77
N LYS A 79 14.32 -12.16 -0.05
CA LYS A 79 15.77 -12.46 -0.10
C LYS A 79 16.52 -12.25 1.22
N HIS A 80 15.94 -11.50 2.16
CA HIS A 80 16.54 -11.21 3.46
C HIS A 80 16.35 -12.33 4.49
N MET A 81 15.52 -13.34 4.19
CA MET A 81 15.37 -14.53 5.04
C MET A 81 16.56 -15.48 4.86
N THR A 82 17.29 -15.72 5.93
CA THR A 82 18.51 -16.50 5.97
C THR A 82 18.57 -17.35 7.24
N ARG A 83 19.54 -18.27 7.35
CA ARG A 83 19.76 -19.02 8.59
C ARG A 83 20.07 -18.14 9.81
N LEU A 84 20.66 -16.97 9.59
CA LEU A 84 20.88 -16.00 10.67
C LEU A 84 19.57 -15.42 11.18
N THR A 85 18.69 -14.97 10.26
CA THR A 85 17.39 -14.44 10.64
C THR A 85 16.48 -15.50 11.24
N ASP A 86 16.52 -16.74 10.77
CA ASP A 86 15.78 -17.87 11.35
C ASP A 86 16.15 -18.05 12.83
N ARG A 87 17.46 -18.04 13.15
CA ARG A 87 17.92 -18.17 14.53
C ARG A 87 17.44 -17.03 15.41
N ALA A 88 17.55 -15.80 14.92
CA ALA A 88 17.13 -14.60 15.65
C ALA A 88 15.62 -14.61 15.90
N LEU A 89 14.81 -14.88 14.85
CA LEU A 89 13.37 -15.00 14.95
C LEU A 89 12.95 -16.11 15.90
N ARG A 90 13.49 -17.31 15.72
CA ARG A 90 13.16 -18.45 16.59
C ARG A 90 13.42 -18.15 18.06
N ARG A 91 14.60 -17.57 18.37
CA ARG A 91 14.93 -17.19 19.74
C ARG A 91 13.95 -16.18 20.32
N ARG A 92 13.64 -15.14 19.51
CA ARG A 92 12.77 -14.06 19.96
C ARG A 92 11.31 -14.47 20.08
N LEU A 93 10.79 -15.23 19.09
CA LEU A 93 9.41 -15.68 19.10
C LEU A 93 9.12 -16.71 20.20
N ALA A 94 10.09 -17.58 20.48
CA ALA A 94 9.97 -18.57 21.58
C ALA A 94 10.03 -17.94 22.98
N SER A 95 10.49 -16.69 23.12
CA SER A 95 10.57 -15.93 24.39
C SER A 95 9.47 -14.87 24.51
N LEU A 96 8.45 -14.90 23.67
CA LEU A 96 7.31 -13.98 23.79
C LEU A 96 6.45 -14.38 25.00
N GLU A 97 6.03 -13.37 25.75
CA GLU A 97 4.98 -13.49 26.74
C GLU A 97 3.60 -13.51 26.07
N PRO A 98 2.55 -13.97 26.78
CA PRO A 98 1.18 -13.90 26.27
C PRO A 98 0.83 -12.49 25.82
N GLY A 99 0.16 -12.42 24.68
CA GLY A 99 -0.21 -11.16 24.01
C GLY A 99 -0.48 -11.41 22.52
N VAL A 100 -0.53 -10.36 21.72
CA VAL A 100 -0.79 -10.46 20.28
C VAL A 100 0.46 -10.19 19.47
N LEU A 101 0.79 -11.08 18.54
CA LEU A 101 1.86 -10.92 17.55
C LEU A 101 1.28 -10.65 16.17
N VAL A 102 1.47 -9.45 15.63
CA VAL A 102 1.11 -9.11 14.25
C VAL A 102 2.31 -9.31 13.33
N SER A 103 2.20 -10.18 12.36
CA SER A 103 3.21 -10.45 11.34
C SER A 103 2.77 -9.90 9.97
N THR A 104 3.72 -9.47 9.10
CA THR A 104 3.40 -8.62 7.94
C THR A 104 3.84 -9.18 6.59
N ARG A 105 4.30 -10.44 6.54
CA ARG A 105 4.76 -11.08 5.30
C ARG A 105 4.68 -12.60 5.40
N PRO A 106 4.54 -13.32 4.27
CA PRO A 106 4.41 -14.79 4.27
C PRO A 106 5.45 -15.53 5.10
N SER A 107 6.75 -15.25 4.93
CA SER A 107 7.78 -15.93 5.74
C SER A 107 7.73 -15.56 7.23
N LEU A 108 7.25 -14.36 7.59
CA LEU A 108 7.06 -13.98 8.99
C LEU A 108 5.82 -14.65 9.59
N HIS A 109 4.75 -14.82 8.80
CA HIS A 109 3.59 -15.62 9.22
C HIS A 109 4.01 -17.06 9.51
N LEU A 110 4.78 -17.66 8.60
CA LEU A 110 5.29 -19.01 8.78
C LEU A 110 6.23 -19.11 10.00
N ALA A 111 7.08 -18.12 10.24
CA ALA A 111 7.92 -18.07 11.43
C ALA A 111 7.09 -17.97 12.71
N ALA A 112 6.05 -17.14 12.72
CA ALA A 112 5.15 -16.96 13.86
C ALA A 112 4.46 -18.29 14.22
N VAL A 113 3.81 -18.96 13.26
CA VAL A 113 3.09 -20.22 13.52
C VAL A 113 3.99 -21.40 13.90
N ARG A 114 5.28 -21.33 13.57
CA ARG A 114 6.24 -22.40 13.90
C ARG A 114 7.00 -22.18 15.21
N TRP A 115 7.19 -20.92 15.61
CA TRP A 115 8.16 -20.59 16.67
C TRP A 115 7.63 -19.69 17.78
N ALA A 116 6.42 -19.16 17.69
CA ALA A 116 5.83 -18.38 18.77
C ALA A 116 5.62 -19.24 20.02
N ALA A 117 5.81 -18.61 21.18
CA ALA A 117 5.54 -19.26 22.46
C ALA A 117 4.04 -19.59 22.61
N PRO A 118 3.68 -20.63 23.37
CA PRO A 118 2.28 -20.90 23.71
C PRO A 118 1.61 -19.71 24.40
N GLY A 119 0.32 -19.49 24.10
CA GLY A 119 -0.46 -18.38 24.66
C GLY A 119 -0.30 -17.05 23.92
N VAL A 120 0.55 -16.98 22.87
CA VAL A 120 0.61 -15.81 21.98
C VAL A 120 -0.45 -15.94 20.89
N ARG A 121 -1.31 -14.93 20.75
CA ARG A 121 -2.27 -14.84 19.66
C ARG A 121 -1.59 -14.37 18.39
N LEU A 122 -1.84 -15.03 17.28
CA LEU A 122 -1.12 -14.83 16.02
C LEU A 122 -2.00 -14.15 14.98
N VAL A 123 -1.66 -12.93 14.61
CA VAL A 123 -2.32 -12.18 13.54
C VAL A 123 -1.38 -12.05 12.34
N GLY A 124 -1.85 -12.43 11.16
CA GLY A 124 -1.17 -12.13 9.91
C GLY A 124 -1.78 -10.90 9.27
N GLN A 125 -0.96 -9.94 8.82
CA GLN A 125 -1.43 -8.80 8.01
C GLN A 125 -0.78 -8.86 6.64
N ASP A 126 -1.58 -8.89 5.58
CA ASP A 126 -1.08 -8.78 4.21
C ASP A 126 -1.17 -7.33 3.69
N HIS A 127 -0.14 -6.92 2.96
CA HIS A 127 -0.05 -5.61 2.31
C HIS A 127 0.00 -5.71 0.79
N LYS A 128 -0.24 -6.90 0.24
CA LYS A 128 -0.34 -7.16 -1.19
C LYS A 128 -1.65 -7.88 -1.48
N ASN A 129 -2.15 -7.72 -2.71
CA ASN A 129 -3.33 -8.44 -3.11
C ASN A 129 -3.09 -9.96 -3.24
N PHE A 130 -4.16 -10.72 -3.14
CA PHE A 130 -4.18 -12.18 -3.26
C PHE A 130 -3.53 -12.64 -4.57
N SER A 131 -3.92 -12.06 -5.72
CA SER A 131 -3.40 -12.46 -7.03
C SER A 131 -1.87 -12.35 -7.11
N THR A 132 -1.30 -11.26 -6.59
CA THR A 132 0.18 -11.08 -6.53
C THR A 132 0.83 -12.11 -5.61
N ARG A 133 0.17 -12.48 -4.50
CA ARG A 133 0.65 -13.52 -3.58
C ARG A 133 0.65 -14.88 -4.22
N PHE A 134 -0.45 -15.24 -4.88
CA PHE A 134 -0.64 -16.56 -5.46
C PHE A 134 -0.01 -16.74 -6.83
N ALA A 135 0.32 -15.66 -7.56
CA ALA A 135 1.17 -15.73 -8.76
C ALA A 135 2.68 -15.86 -8.45
N GLY A 136 3.09 -15.51 -7.24
CA GLY A 136 4.51 -15.53 -6.87
C GLY A 136 5.02 -16.94 -6.53
N PRO A 137 6.28 -17.27 -6.90
CA PRO A 137 6.84 -18.57 -6.62
C PRO A 137 6.93 -18.83 -5.11
N ARG A 138 6.45 -19.99 -4.66
CA ARG A 138 6.45 -20.48 -3.27
C ARG A 138 5.67 -19.68 -2.23
N GLN A 139 5.10 -18.53 -2.58
CA GLN A 139 4.24 -17.78 -1.67
C GLN A 139 2.94 -18.53 -1.38
N PRO A 140 2.26 -19.15 -2.38
CA PRO A 140 1.03 -19.92 -2.12
C PRO A 140 1.23 -21.03 -1.11
N GLU A 141 2.31 -21.82 -1.23
CA GLU A 141 2.58 -22.93 -0.32
C GLU A 141 2.83 -22.44 1.12
N VAL A 142 3.53 -21.32 1.26
CA VAL A 142 3.78 -20.69 2.57
C VAL A 142 2.49 -20.18 3.20
N LEU A 143 1.63 -19.56 2.41
CA LEU A 143 0.35 -19.04 2.90
C LEU A 143 -0.64 -20.17 3.22
N ARG A 144 -0.74 -21.21 2.38
CA ARG A 144 -1.55 -22.40 2.69
C ARG A 144 -1.11 -23.12 3.97
N GLU A 145 0.16 -23.07 4.32
CA GLU A 145 0.67 -23.62 5.57
C GLU A 145 0.45 -22.69 6.77
N ALA A 146 0.66 -21.36 6.58
CA ALA A 146 0.65 -20.42 7.69
C ALA A 146 -0.76 -19.93 8.04
N VAL A 147 -1.56 -19.50 7.05
CA VAL A 147 -2.83 -18.83 7.29
C VAL A 147 -3.79 -19.66 8.14
N PRO A 148 -4.00 -20.98 7.88
CA PRO A 148 -4.92 -21.80 8.69
C PRO A 148 -4.51 -21.99 10.17
N ARG A 149 -3.32 -21.53 10.54
CA ARG A 149 -2.76 -21.66 11.90
C ARG A 149 -2.65 -20.33 12.64
N LEU A 150 -3.14 -19.25 12.04
CA LEU A 150 -3.27 -17.95 12.67
C LEU A 150 -4.63 -17.85 13.38
N ASP A 151 -4.72 -17.02 14.41
CA ASP A 151 -6.00 -16.69 15.06
C ASP A 151 -6.79 -15.72 14.16
N ALA A 152 -6.11 -14.76 13.51
CA ALA A 152 -6.72 -13.89 12.52
C ALA A 152 -5.78 -13.56 11.35
N TYR A 153 -6.38 -13.27 10.19
CA TYR A 153 -5.65 -12.85 8.99
C TYR A 153 -6.27 -11.58 8.41
N VAL A 154 -5.53 -10.49 8.43
CA VAL A 154 -5.98 -9.17 7.98
C VAL A 154 -5.56 -8.96 6.54
N VAL A 155 -6.54 -8.65 5.70
CA VAL A 155 -6.38 -8.27 4.29
C VAL A 155 -6.88 -6.85 4.07
N LEU A 156 -6.61 -6.26 2.92
CA LEU A 156 -6.91 -4.85 2.66
C LEU A 156 -8.22 -4.63 1.90
N THR A 157 -8.78 -5.69 1.28
CA THR A 157 -9.98 -5.62 0.44
C THR A 157 -10.92 -6.79 0.71
N HIS A 158 -12.23 -6.58 0.51
CA HIS A 158 -13.22 -7.65 0.59
C HIS A 158 -12.98 -8.73 -0.46
N ALA A 159 -12.61 -8.31 -1.67
CA ALA A 159 -12.29 -9.24 -2.75
C ALA A 159 -11.10 -10.15 -2.41
N ASP A 160 -10.08 -9.66 -1.69
CA ASP A 160 -8.98 -10.51 -1.22
C ASP A 160 -9.48 -11.50 -0.14
N ALA A 161 -10.35 -11.07 0.78
CA ALA A 161 -10.93 -11.96 1.78
C ALA A 161 -11.72 -13.11 1.14
N GLU A 162 -12.54 -12.80 0.13
CA GLU A 162 -13.27 -13.81 -0.64
C GLU A 162 -12.34 -14.80 -1.35
N ASP A 163 -11.25 -14.29 -1.95
CA ASP A 163 -10.25 -15.13 -2.61
C ASP A 163 -9.55 -16.07 -1.62
N TYR A 164 -9.22 -15.61 -0.41
CA TYR A 164 -8.63 -16.45 0.62
C TYR A 164 -9.61 -17.53 1.09
N HIS A 165 -10.88 -17.24 1.28
CA HIS A 165 -11.90 -18.23 1.61
C HIS A 165 -12.11 -19.27 0.49
N ARG A 166 -12.03 -18.84 -0.76
CA ARG A 166 -12.13 -19.74 -1.93
C ARG A 166 -10.91 -20.65 -2.07
N GLU A 167 -9.72 -20.12 -1.84
CA GLU A 167 -8.46 -20.84 -1.97
C GLU A 167 -8.22 -21.81 -0.80
N LEU A 168 -8.74 -21.50 0.39
CA LEU A 168 -8.57 -22.26 1.62
C LEU A 168 -9.92 -22.72 2.16
N PRO A 169 -10.59 -23.70 1.49
CA PRO A 169 -11.90 -24.17 1.92
C PRO A 169 -11.81 -24.78 3.32
N GLY A 170 -12.78 -24.43 4.17
CA GLY A 170 -12.79 -24.86 5.58
C GLY A 170 -11.85 -24.07 6.49
N LEU A 171 -11.36 -22.91 6.05
CA LEU A 171 -10.55 -22.02 6.87
C LEU A 171 -11.30 -21.58 8.12
N THR A 172 -10.74 -21.90 9.29
CA THR A 172 -11.28 -21.48 10.60
C THR A 172 -10.67 -20.19 11.11
N THR A 173 -9.56 -19.74 10.50
CA THR A 173 -8.94 -18.47 10.79
C THR A 173 -9.90 -17.33 10.43
N ARG A 174 -10.09 -16.38 11.33
CA ARG A 174 -10.87 -15.18 11.09
C ARG A 174 -10.17 -14.31 10.03
N VAL A 175 -10.77 -14.15 8.85
CA VAL A 175 -10.25 -13.25 7.81
C VAL A 175 -10.97 -11.92 7.93
N GLU A 176 -10.21 -10.87 8.26
CA GLU A 176 -10.73 -9.52 8.49
C GLU A 176 -10.24 -8.55 7.43
N VAL A 177 -11.13 -7.63 7.04
CA VAL A 177 -10.79 -6.55 6.12
C VAL A 177 -10.50 -5.28 6.91
N ILE A 178 -9.22 -4.99 7.13
CA ILE A 178 -8.81 -3.73 7.77
C ILE A 178 -7.90 -2.96 6.80
N ARG A 179 -8.38 -1.82 6.37
CA ARG A 179 -7.72 -0.99 5.36
C ARG A 179 -6.50 -0.28 5.92
N ASN A 180 -5.63 0.21 5.05
CA ASN A 180 -4.58 1.12 5.47
C ASN A 180 -5.16 2.51 5.78
N ALA A 181 -4.62 3.14 6.82
CA ALA A 181 -5.01 4.50 7.21
C ALA A 181 -4.35 5.57 6.34
N LEU A 182 -5.01 6.71 6.21
CA LEU A 182 -4.44 7.94 5.70
C LEU A 182 -3.19 8.36 6.52
N PRO A 183 -2.17 8.91 5.87
CA PRO A 183 -0.98 9.40 6.56
C PRO A 183 -1.17 10.76 7.25
N TRP A 184 -2.30 11.42 6.99
CA TRP A 184 -2.70 12.73 7.56
C TRP A 184 -4.22 12.80 7.70
N ALA A 185 -4.71 13.77 8.46
CA ALA A 185 -6.13 14.02 8.57
C ALA A 185 -6.71 14.55 7.24
N PRO A 186 -7.95 14.19 6.87
CA PRO A 186 -8.65 14.82 5.75
C PRO A 186 -8.65 16.34 5.86
N ALA A 187 -8.79 17.02 4.73
CA ALA A 187 -8.97 18.47 4.71
C ALA A 187 -10.32 18.87 5.32
N GLU A 188 -10.43 20.06 5.85
CA GLU A 188 -11.70 20.58 6.40
C GLU A 188 -12.72 20.91 5.30
N ALA A 189 -12.22 21.25 4.10
CA ALA A 189 -13.02 21.51 2.92
C ALA A 189 -12.36 20.91 1.68
N PRO A 190 -13.14 20.59 0.62
CA PRO A 190 -12.58 20.12 -0.64
C PRO A 190 -11.61 21.12 -1.24
N ALA A 191 -10.60 20.63 -1.97
CA ALA A 191 -9.73 21.46 -2.79
C ALA A 191 -10.55 22.34 -3.75
N PRO A 192 -10.05 23.52 -4.14
CA PRO A 192 -10.79 24.44 -5.01
C PRO A 192 -11.13 23.85 -6.39
N LEU A 193 -10.35 22.87 -6.87
CA LEU A 193 -10.49 22.19 -8.17
C LEU A 193 -10.48 23.13 -9.38
N ALA A 194 -9.98 24.37 -9.18
CA ALA A 194 -9.95 25.43 -10.19
C ALA A 194 -8.73 25.35 -11.10
N SER A 195 -7.74 24.55 -10.73
CA SER A 195 -6.57 24.30 -11.59
C SER A 195 -6.95 23.46 -12.80
N LYS A 196 -6.14 23.54 -13.84
CA LYS A 196 -6.29 22.71 -15.03
C LYS A 196 -5.20 21.62 -15.05
N VAL A 197 -5.06 20.92 -13.91
CA VAL A 197 -4.02 19.91 -13.71
C VAL A 197 -4.63 18.58 -13.33
N VAL A 198 -4.36 17.59 -14.15
CA VAL A 198 -4.54 16.16 -13.81
C VAL A 198 -3.27 15.69 -13.11
N VAL A 199 -3.38 15.05 -11.95
CA VAL A 199 -2.24 14.50 -11.22
C VAL A 199 -2.27 12.98 -11.21
N ALA A 200 -1.10 12.38 -11.37
CA ALA A 200 -0.85 10.97 -11.12
C ALA A 200 0.44 10.82 -10.32
N ALA A 201 0.55 9.77 -9.49
CA ALA A 201 1.77 9.55 -8.72
C ALA A 201 2.05 8.07 -8.48
N GLY A 202 3.35 7.75 -8.40
CA GLY A 202 3.83 6.41 -8.05
C GLY A 202 5.22 6.14 -8.59
N ARG A 203 5.76 4.96 -8.27
CA ARG A 203 7.03 4.53 -8.86
C ARG A 203 6.88 4.45 -10.38
N LEU A 204 7.79 5.09 -11.14
CA LEU A 204 7.76 5.03 -12.60
C LEU A 204 8.20 3.64 -13.08
N ALA A 205 7.28 2.68 -13.02
CA ALA A 205 7.47 1.28 -13.34
C ALA A 205 6.25 0.71 -14.07
N ASN A 206 6.41 -0.43 -14.74
CA ASN A 206 5.39 -1.00 -15.62
C ASN A 206 4.05 -1.26 -14.94
N GLU A 207 4.09 -1.67 -13.66
CA GLU A 207 2.88 -1.96 -12.88
C GLU A 207 1.99 -0.73 -12.65
N LYS A 208 2.55 0.49 -12.72
CA LYS A 208 1.79 1.74 -12.55
C LYS A 208 1.10 2.23 -13.84
N GLY A 209 1.44 1.66 -14.99
CA GLY A 209 0.69 1.86 -16.22
C GLY A 209 0.72 3.29 -16.79
N PHE A 210 1.66 4.16 -16.41
CA PHE A 210 1.70 5.56 -16.87
C PHE A 210 1.75 5.71 -18.39
N GLY A 211 2.24 4.69 -19.10
CA GLY A 211 2.16 4.66 -20.55
C GLY A 211 0.72 4.65 -21.09
N ARG A 212 -0.22 3.97 -20.40
CA ARG A 212 -1.66 3.98 -20.71
C ARG A 212 -2.27 5.36 -20.40
N LEU A 213 -1.85 5.98 -19.29
CA LEU A 213 -2.30 7.32 -18.93
C LEU A 213 -1.96 8.36 -20.00
N LEU A 214 -0.75 8.32 -20.55
CA LEU A 214 -0.34 9.20 -21.64
C LEU A 214 -1.19 8.99 -22.89
N GLU A 215 -1.53 7.74 -23.22
CA GLU A 215 -2.43 7.42 -24.36
C GLU A 215 -3.85 7.94 -24.14
N ALA A 216 -4.39 7.74 -22.93
CA ALA A 216 -5.73 8.22 -22.57
C ALA A 216 -5.81 9.75 -22.50
N PHE A 217 -4.75 10.41 -22.05
CA PHE A 217 -4.70 11.88 -21.93
C PHE A 217 -4.48 12.57 -23.29
N ALA A 218 -3.86 11.93 -24.27
CA ALA A 218 -3.52 12.57 -25.55
C ALA A 218 -4.73 13.16 -26.32
N PRO A 219 -5.90 12.50 -26.42
CA PRO A 219 -7.09 13.12 -27.00
C PRO A 219 -7.59 14.32 -26.18
N VAL A 220 -7.59 14.22 -24.84
CA VAL A 220 -8.01 15.31 -23.95
C VAL A 220 -7.08 16.53 -24.12
N ALA A 221 -5.78 16.30 -24.15
CA ALA A 221 -4.77 17.35 -24.33
C ALA A 221 -4.91 18.09 -25.68
N ARG A 222 -5.31 17.40 -26.73
CA ARG A 222 -5.53 17.99 -28.05
C ARG A 222 -6.69 18.97 -28.06
N ASP A 223 -7.78 18.59 -27.37
CA ASP A 223 -9.02 19.35 -27.34
C ASP A 223 -8.99 20.45 -26.26
N HIS A 224 -8.19 20.27 -25.21
CA HIS A 224 -8.05 21.17 -24.04
C HIS A 224 -6.58 21.55 -23.81
N ARG A 225 -6.08 22.50 -24.62
CA ARG A 225 -4.67 22.93 -24.66
C ARG A 225 -4.14 23.54 -23.36
N ASP A 226 -5.00 24.03 -22.53
CA ASP A 226 -4.70 24.65 -21.24
C ASP A 226 -4.67 23.65 -20.06
N TRP A 227 -5.02 22.38 -20.29
CA TRP A 227 -4.91 21.32 -19.31
C TRP A 227 -3.53 20.66 -19.35
N GLN A 228 -3.05 20.29 -18.17
CA GLN A 228 -1.76 19.64 -17.97
C GLN A 228 -1.92 18.31 -17.25
N LEU A 229 -0.98 17.40 -17.49
CA LEU A 229 -0.82 16.14 -16.74
C LEU A 229 0.52 16.15 -16.03
N HIS A 230 0.51 16.05 -14.69
CA HIS A 230 1.71 15.96 -13.88
C HIS A 230 1.83 14.55 -13.28
N ILE A 231 2.90 13.83 -13.64
CA ILE A 231 3.17 12.47 -13.12
C ILE A 231 4.34 12.51 -12.15
N TYR A 232 4.04 12.39 -10.87
CA TYR A 232 5.03 12.44 -9.78
C TYR A 232 5.62 11.08 -9.49
N GLY A 233 6.91 11.03 -9.21
CA GLY A 233 7.67 9.86 -8.80
C GLY A 233 8.92 9.61 -9.61
N GLU A 234 9.67 8.60 -9.19
CA GLU A 234 10.91 8.17 -9.82
C GLU A 234 10.84 6.67 -10.17
N GLY A 235 11.65 6.25 -11.13
CA GLY A 235 11.73 4.84 -11.47
C GLY A 235 12.31 4.55 -12.86
N PRO A 236 12.49 3.27 -13.17
CA PRO A 236 13.20 2.83 -14.37
C PRO A 236 12.50 3.21 -15.69
N GLN A 237 11.19 3.51 -15.65
CA GLN A 237 10.43 3.88 -16.85
C GLN A 237 10.54 5.37 -17.23
N ARG A 238 11.25 6.22 -16.45
CA ARG A 238 11.34 7.66 -16.71
C ARG A 238 11.72 7.97 -18.15
N GLY A 239 12.78 7.36 -18.67
CA GLY A 239 13.24 7.58 -20.05
C GLY A 239 12.21 7.16 -21.10
N ALA A 240 11.60 5.99 -20.93
CA ALA A 240 10.56 5.49 -21.84
C ALA A 240 9.30 6.37 -21.82
N LEU A 241 8.91 6.90 -20.66
CA LEU A 241 7.78 7.84 -20.54
C LEU A 241 8.09 9.18 -21.22
N THR A 242 9.30 9.74 -21.02
CA THR A 242 9.73 10.96 -21.69
C THR A 242 9.70 10.82 -23.23
N GLU A 243 10.17 9.69 -23.74
CA GLU A 243 10.12 9.42 -25.19
C GLU A 243 8.68 9.25 -25.68
N LYS A 244 7.81 8.63 -24.88
CA LYS A 244 6.39 8.51 -25.23
C LYS A 244 5.67 9.86 -25.23
N VAL A 245 5.99 10.76 -24.32
CA VAL A 245 5.47 12.15 -24.29
C VAL A 245 5.78 12.83 -25.62
N ARG A 246 7.05 12.80 -26.07
CA ARG A 246 7.45 13.39 -27.38
C ARG A 246 6.72 12.78 -28.54
N ARG A 247 6.66 11.43 -28.59
CA ARG A 247 5.98 10.72 -29.69
C ARG A 247 4.50 11.06 -29.80
N LEU A 248 3.84 11.36 -28.67
CA LEU A 248 2.44 11.77 -28.64
C LEU A 248 2.24 13.30 -28.81
N GLY A 249 3.31 14.08 -28.91
CA GLY A 249 3.26 15.54 -29.03
C GLY A 249 2.74 16.25 -27.78
N LEU A 250 3.06 15.72 -26.61
CA LEU A 250 2.54 16.19 -25.31
C LEU A 250 3.56 17.01 -24.50
N ASP A 251 4.68 17.44 -25.11
CA ASP A 251 5.80 18.08 -24.41
C ASP A 251 5.40 19.36 -23.65
N ASP A 252 4.42 20.09 -24.16
CA ASP A 252 3.94 21.33 -23.53
C ASP A 252 2.96 21.08 -22.38
N GLN A 253 2.28 19.92 -22.35
CA GLN A 253 1.19 19.64 -21.43
C GLN A 253 1.52 18.55 -20.39
N VAL A 254 2.57 17.76 -20.58
CA VAL A 254 2.94 16.70 -19.63
C VAL A 254 4.23 17.06 -18.90
N ARG A 255 4.22 16.91 -17.59
CA ARG A 255 5.39 17.10 -16.72
C ARG A 255 5.69 15.83 -15.93
N LEU A 256 6.98 15.55 -15.76
CA LEU A 256 7.51 14.48 -14.90
C LEU A 256 8.38 15.14 -13.80
N PRO A 257 7.76 15.73 -12.74
CA PRO A 257 8.50 16.56 -11.77
C PRO A 257 9.48 15.74 -10.90
N GLY A 258 9.31 14.41 -10.85
CA GLY A 258 10.08 13.57 -9.95
C GLY A 258 9.38 13.34 -8.61
N TYR A 259 10.17 13.05 -7.58
CA TYR A 259 9.66 12.85 -6.21
C TYR A 259 9.32 14.20 -5.55
N THR A 260 8.33 14.19 -4.67
CA THR A 260 7.97 15.33 -3.82
C THR A 260 7.80 14.88 -2.37
N ASP A 261 8.22 15.72 -1.43
CA ASP A 261 7.94 15.55 0.01
C ASP A 261 6.58 16.16 0.40
N ASP A 262 6.05 17.10 -0.39
CA ASP A 262 4.73 17.72 -0.21
C ASP A 262 3.71 17.17 -1.21
N PHE A 263 3.42 15.88 -1.10
CA PHE A 263 2.41 15.27 -1.97
C PHE A 263 0.98 15.74 -1.64
N ARG A 264 0.70 16.08 -0.37
CA ARG A 264 -0.60 16.64 0.03
C ARG A 264 -0.87 17.99 -0.66
N GLY A 265 0.10 18.88 -0.70
CA GLY A 265 -0.01 20.18 -1.39
C GLY A 265 -0.18 19.98 -2.90
N VAL A 266 0.52 19.02 -3.50
CA VAL A 266 0.33 18.68 -4.93
C VAL A 266 -1.11 18.24 -5.20
N LEU A 267 -1.69 17.35 -4.38
CA LEU A 267 -3.07 16.90 -4.53
C LEU A 267 -4.06 18.06 -4.36
N ALA A 268 -3.88 18.90 -3.34
CA ALA A 268 -4.75 20.05 -3.09
C ALA A 268 -4.70 21.12 -4.20
N GLY A 269 -3.61 21.18 -4.94
CA GLY A 269 -3.43 22.07 -6.10
C GLY A 269 -3.93 21.50 -7.43
N ALA A 270 -4.48 20.29 -7.46
CA ALA A 270 -4.92 19.62 -8.69
C ALA A 270 -6.45 19.74 -8.91
N ALA A 271 -6.91 19.35 -10.09
CA ALA A 271 -8.34 19.28 -10.44
C ALA A 271 -8.91 17.85 -10.40
N THR A 272 -8.09 16.85 -10.71
CA THR A 272 -8.47 15.42 -10.66
C THR A 272 -7.23 14.56 -10.50
N TYR A 273 -7.41 13.38 -9.92
CA TYR A 273 -6.39 12.35 -9.81
C TYR A 273 -6.64 11.21 -10.80
N ALA A 274 -5.59 10.79 -11.51
CA ALA A 274 -5.67 9.73 -12.52
C ALA A 274 -4.80 8.53 -12.12
N MET A 275 -5.37 7.30 -12.16
CA MET A 275 -4.67 6.06 -11.86
C MET A 275 -4.91 4.99 -12.92
N THR A 276 -3.84 4.56 -13.59
CA THR A 276 -3.88 3.54 -14.64
C THR A 276 -3.07 2.29 -14.29
N SER A 277 -2.92 1.99 -13.01
CA SER A 277 -2.18 0.83 -12.53
C SER A 277 -2.72 -0.48 -13.10
N ARG A 278 -1.86 -1.49 -13.23
CA ARG A 278 -2.20 -2.84 -13.69
C ARG A 278 -2.55 -3.79 -12.55
N ALA A 279 -2.07 -3.49 -11.36
CA ALA A 279 -2.36 -4.22 -10.13
C ALA A 279 -1.99 -3.37 -8.93
N GLU A 280 -2.81 -3.41 -7.89
CA GLU A 280 -2.56 -2.75 -6.61
C GLU A 280 -2.84 -3.73 -5.46
N GLY A 281 -2.26 -3.46 -4.28
CA GLY A 281 -2.68 -4.14 -3.06
C GLY A 281 -3.84 -3.37 -2.42
N PHE A 282 -3.57 -2.10 -2.16
CA PHE A 282 -4.52 -1.07 -1.75
C PHE A 282 -3.92 0.27 -2.17
N PRO A 283 -4.50 0.96 -3.15
CA PRO A 283 -3.88 2.16 -3.73
C PRO A 283 -3.99 3.37 -2.80
N MET A 284 -3.00 3.53 -1.91
CA MET A 284 -2.91 4.64 -0.95
C MET A 284 -3.12 6.01 -1.61
N VAL A 285 -2.59 6.18 -2.81
CA VAL A 285 -2.69 7.45 -3.56
C VAL A 285 -4.14 7.85 -3.86
N LEU A 286 -5.06 6.89 -4.01
CA LEU A 286 -6.49 7.19 -4.20
C LEU A 286 -7.11 7.73 -2.91
N ILE A 287 -6.86 7.11 -1.76
CA ILE A 287 -7.38 7.62 -0.48
C ILE A 287 -6.71 8.94 -0.09
N GLU A 288 -5.43 9.12 -0.43
CA GLU A 288 -4.71 10.38 -0.26
C GLU A 288 -5.35 11.49 -1.13
N ALA A 289 -5.76 11.21 -2.36
CA ALA A 289 -6.49 12.14 -3.22
C ALA A 289 -7.90 12.45 -2.66
N LEU A 290 -8.64 11.42 -2.22
CA LEU A 290 -9.94 11.62 -1.55
C LEU A 290 -9.84 12.56 -0.36
N SER A 291 -8.74 12.48 0.42
CA SER A 291 -8.57 13.24 1.66
C SER A 291 -8.46 14.76 1.49
N VAL A 292 -8.23 15.22 0.28
CA VAL A 292 -8.26 16.64 -0.08
C VAL A 292 -9.48 17.00 -0.96
N GLY A 293 -10.40 16.08 -1.14
CA GLY A 293 -11.57 16.26 -1.98
C GLY A 293 -11.25 16.31 -3.46
N LEU A 294 -10.27 15.53 -3.92
CA LEU A 294 -9.88 15.44 -5.32
C LEU A 294 -10.65 14.29 -6.01
N PRO A 295 -11.44 14.55 -7.06
CA PRO A 295 -12.14 13.49 -7.78
C PRO A 295 -11.16 12.53 -8.46
N LEU A 296 -11.59 11.28 -8.63
CA LEU A 296 -10.75 10.19 -9.11
C LEU A 296 -11.16 9.76 -10.52
N VAL A 297 -10.18 9.42 -11.36
CA VAL A 297 -10.38 8.53 -12.51
C VAL A 297 -9.41 7.37 -12.35
N ALA A 298 -9.92 6.15 -12.21
CA ALA A 298 -9.09 4.99 -11.97
C ALA A 298 -9.49 3.80 -12.86
N MET A 299 -8.50 3.07 -13.37
CA MET A 299 -8.75 1.76 -13.95
C MET A 299 -9.04 0.75 -12.84
N ASP A 300 -10.04 -0.10 -13.05
CA ASP A 300 -10.42 -1.18 -12.13
C ASP A 300 -9.46 -2.37 -12.26
N CYS A 301 -8.21 -2.11 -11.89
CA CYS A 301 -7.21 -3.18 -11.84
C CYS A 301 -7.39 -4.04 -10.58
N PRO A 302 -6.99 -5.32 -10.61
CA PRO A 302 -6.94 -6.13 -9.39
C PRO A 302 -5.87 -5.60 -8.42
N ARG A 303 -6.19 -5.28 -7.20
CA ARG A 303 -7.39 -5.11 -6.37
C ARG A 303 -7.41 -3.67 -5.84
N GLY A 304 -8.53 -3.26 -5.22
CA GLY A 304 -8.60 -2.03 -4.42
C GLY A 304 -9.28 -0.84 -5.07
N PRO A 305 -9.04 -0.47 -6.36
CA PRO A 305 -9.72 0.69 -6.94
C PRO A 305 -11.24 0.61 -6.84
N GLY A 306 -11.85 -0.53 -7.17
CA GLY A 306 -13.30 -0.73 -7.09
C GLY A 306 -13.90 -0.67 -5.68
N GLU A 307 -13.07 -0.73 -4.61
CA GLU A 307 -13.54 -0.52 -3.23
C GLU A 307 -13.40 0.94 -2.76
N ILE A 308 -12.64 1.74 -3.48
CA ILE A 308 -12.35 3.14 -3.15
C ILE A 308 -13.16 4.09 -4.03
N VAL A 309 -13.14 3.84 -5.33
CA VAL A 309 -13.87 4.65 -6.31
C VAL A 309 -15.34 4.22 -6.35
N ARG A 310 -16.20 5.17 -6.09
CA ARG A 310 -17.66 5.03 -6.25
C ARG A 310 -18.05 5.71 -7.54
N ASP A 311 -18.21 4.88 -8.59
CA ASP A 311 -18.45 5.34 -9.94
C ASP A 311 -19.60 6.35 -10.04
N GLY A 312 -19.37 7.47 -10.73
CA GLY A 312 -20.29 8.61 -10.84
C GLY A 312 -20.54 9.37 -9.53
N LYS A 313 -19.80 9.07 -8.43
CA LYS A 313 -19.98 9.74 -7.12
C LYS A 313 -18.73 10.51 -6.69
N ASN A 314 -17.63 9.81 -6.38
CA ASN A 314 -16.37 10.43 -6.02
C ASN A 314 -15.36 10.43 -7.19
N GLY A 315 -15.80 10.03 -8.39
CA GLY A 315 -15.04 9.92 -9.61
C GLY A 315 -15.55 8.84 -10.53
N PHE A 316 -14.70 8.33 -11.41
CA PHE A 316 -15.03 7.30 -12.39
C PHE A 316 -14.14 6.07 -12.26
N LEU A 317 -14.75 4.89 -12.26
CA LEU A 317 -14.08 3.61 -12.30
C LEU A 317 -14.23 3.02 -13.70
N VAL A 318 -13.13 2.84 -14.39
CA VAL A 318 -13.08 2.40 -15.79
C VAL A 318 -12.51 0.99 -15.85
N ASP A 319 -13.08 0.13 -16.70
CA ASP A 319 -12.60 -1.24 -16.88
C ASP A 319 -11.11 -1.30 -17.18
N ASP A 320 -10.42 -2.33 -16.62
CA ASP A 320 -8.97 -2.48 -16.85
C ASP A 320 -8.70 -2.63 -18.36
N CYS A 321 -7.71 -1.90 -18.84
CA CYS A 321 -7.31 -1.81 -20.25
C CYS A 321 -8.23 -1.00 -21.16
N ASP A 322 -9.35 -0.45 -20.74
CA ASP A 322 -10.16 0.48 -21.55
C ASP A 322 -9.54 1.88 -21.53
N ILE A 323 -8.56 2.10 -22.40
CA ILE A 323 -7.85 3.37 -22.53
C ILE A 323 -8.76 4.48 -23.07
N ALA A 324 -9.69 4.14 -23.98
CA ALA A 324 -10.60 5.10 -24.57
C ALA A 324 -11.63 5.58 -23.53
N GLY A 325 -12.29 4.66 -22.82
CA GLY A 325 -13.22 4.98 -21.74
C GLY A 325 -12.54 5.77 -20.62
N PHE A 326 -11.26 5.51 -20.32
CA PHE A 326 -10.50 6.31 -19.37
C PHE A 326 -10.28 7.76 -19.86
N GLY A 327 -9.98 7.94 -21.15
CA GLY A 327 -9.88 9.26 -21.77
C GLY A 327 -11.23 10.02 -21.72
N ASP A 328 -12.34 9.34 -21.96
CA ASP A 328 -13.69 9.93 -21.90
C ASP A 328 -14.08 10.31 -20.46
N ALA A 329 -13.75 9.48 -19.47
CA ALA A 329 -13.95 9.81 -18.06
C ALA A 329 -13.13 11.02 -17.62
N LEU A 330 -11.86 11.14 -18.08
CA LEU A 330 -11.05 12.34 -17.86
C LEU A 330 -11.68 13.56 -18.52
N ARG A 331 -12.13 13.45 -19.79
CA ARG A 331 -12.78 14.54 -20.53
C ARG A 331 -14.03 15.03 -19.80
N THR A 332 -14.86 14.12 -19.29
CA THR A 332 -16.04 14.46 -18.51
C THR A 332 -15.70 15.36 -17.31
N LEU A 333 -14.68 15.01 -16.52
CA LEU A 333 -14.24 15.85 -15.40
C LEU A 333 -13.54 17.13 -15.84
N VAL A 334 -12.93 17.17 -17.02
CA VAL A 334 -12.30 18.37 -17.61
C VAL A 334 -13.36 19.39 -18.04
N GLU A 335 -14.44 18.93 -18.65
CA GLU A 335 -15.46 19.77 -19.29
C GLU A 335 -16.57 20.20 -18.32
N ASP A 336 -16.88 19.38 -17.31
CA ASP A 336 -17.98 19.63 -16.35
C ASP A 336 -17.43 20.04 -14.97
N ASP A 337 -17.34 21.34 -14.74
CA ASP A 337 -16.90 21.96 -13.49
C ASP A 337 -17.81 21.64 -12.30
N GLU A 338 -19.13 21.54 -12.51
CA GLU A 338 -20.10 21.26 -11.46
C GLU A 338 -19.98 19.80 -11.01
N LEU A 339 -19.99 18.87 -11.95
CA LEU A 339 -19.79 17.45 -11.66
C LEU A 339 -18.44 17.23 -10.96
N ARG A 340 -17.36 17.90 -11.41
CA ARG A 340 -16.04 17.80 -10.79
C ARG A 340 -16.08 18.23 -9.33
N ARG A 341 -16.77 19.35 -9.00
CA ARG A 341 -16.92 19.80 -7.61
C ARG A 341 -17.80 18.86 -6.79
N ASP A 342 -18.86 18.31 -7.38
CA ASP A 342 -19.72 17.34 -6.72
C ASP A 342 -18.97 16.06 -6.35
N CYS A 343 -18.21 15.52 -7.31
CA CYS A 343 -17.31 14.40 -7.07
C CYS A 343 -16.25 14.73 -6.00
N GLY A 344 -15.73 15.95 -5.98
CA GLY A 344 -14.77 16.41 -4.97
C GLY A 344 -15.36 16.46 -3.56
N ARG A 345 -16.58 16.96 -3.41
CA ARG A 345 -17.30 16.92 -2.11
C ARG A 345 -17.52 15.50 -1.62
N GLN A 346 -17.94 14.62 -2.51
CA GLN A 346 -18.15 13.21 -2.17
C GLN A 346 -16.81 12.50 -1.87
N ALA A 347 -15.75 12.82 -2.62
CA ALA A 347 -14.41 12.30 -2.37
C ALA A 347 -13.94 12.60 -0.94
N LEU A 348 -14.07 13.86 -0.50
CA LEU A 348 -13.72 14.25 0.86
C LEU A 348 -14.57 13.52 1.91
N ALA A 349 -15.87 13.43 1.71
CA ALA A 349 -16.76 12.69 2.61
C ALA A 349 -16.35 11.21 2.72
N ASP A 350 -16.06 10.57 1.60
CA ASP A 350 -15.64 9.16 1.57
C ASP A 350 -14.27 8.92 2.21
N SER A 351 -13.39 9.94 2.28
CA SER A 351 -12.06 9.83 2.87
C SER A 351 -12.08 9.55 4.38
N HIS A 352 -13.15 9.93 5.07
CA HIS A 352 -13.28 9.73 6.53
C HIS A 352 -13.27 8.26 6.94
N ARG A 353 -13.61 7.33 6.05
CA ARG A 353 -13.50 5.88 6.29
C ARG A 353 -12.06 5.40 6.47
N TYR A 354 -11.10 6.21 6.03
CA TYR A 354 -9.67 5.90 6.02
C TYR A 354 -8.88 6.73 7.03
N THR A 355 -9.54 7.47 7.90
CA THR A 355 -8.84 8.18 8.97
C THR A 355 -8.10 7.22 9.87
N ALA A 356 -7.02 7.69 10.50
CA ALA A 356 -6.25 6.87 11.43
C ALA A 356 -7.13 6.34 12.57
N ASP A 357 -8.10 7.14 13.05
CA ASP A 357 -8.99 6.76 14.14
C ASP A 357 -10.02 5.71 13.70
N ALA A 358 -10.59 5.82 12.48
CA ALA A 358 -11.50 4.81 11.95
C ALA A 358 -10.81 3.45 11.80
N VAL A 359 -9.61 3.44 11.19
CA VAL A 359 -8.83 2.20 11.02
C VAL A 359 -8.33 1.65 12.36
N LEU A 360 -8.00 2.52 13.33
CA LEU A 360 -7.63 2.10 14.68
C LEU A 360 -8.80 1.41 15.39
N ALA A 361 -10.02 1.91 15.24
CA ALA A 361 -11.22 1.29 15.83
C ALA A 361 -11.40 -0.16 15.32
N ASP A 362 -11.22 -0.40 14.02
CA ASP A 362 -11.27 -1.75 13.44
C ASP A 362 -10.19 -2.65 14.05
N TRP A 363 -8.97 -2.16 14.21
CA TRP A 363 -7.88 -2.90 14.85
C TRP A 363 -8.14 -3.19 16.32
N LEU A 364 -8.63 -2.22 17.09
CA LEU A 364 -8.95 -2.43 18.51
C LEU A 364 -10.05 -3.48 18.67
N THR A 365 -11.11 -3.43 17.85
CA THR A 365 -12.17 -4.46 17.83
C THR A 365 -11.57 -5.85 17.58
N LEU A 366 -10.72 -6.00 16.56
CA LEU A 366 -10.07 -7.28 16.29
C LEU A 366 -9.21 -7.75 17.47
N LEU A 367 -8.40 -6.86 18.06
CA LEU A 367 -7.45 -7.21 19.13
C LEU A 367 -8.16 -7.51 20.46
N ASP A 368 -9.33 -6.94 20.72
CA ASP A 368 -10.14 -7.20 21.92
C ASP A 368 -10.89 -8.53 21.84
N ASP A 369 -11.18 -9.00 20.62
CA ASP A 369 -11.88 -10.27 20.34
C ASP A 369 -10.92 -11.49 20.34
N LEU A 370 -9.61 -11.30 20.42
CA LEU A 370 -8.59 -12.36 20.43
C LEU A 370 -8.18 -12.79 21.86
#